data_d1cd96e40524de473a179c70b46e5cb3
#
_entry.id   d1cd96e40524de473a179c70b46e5cb3
#
_cell.length_a   1.000
_cell.length_b   1.000
_cell.length_c   1.000
_cell.angle_alpha   90.00
_cell.angle_beta   90.00
_cell.angle_gamma   90.00
#
_symmetry.space_group_name_H-M   'P 1'
#
loop_
_entity.id
_entity.type
_entity.pdbx_description
1 polymer ?
#
loop_
_entity_poly.entity_id
_entity_poly.type
_entity_poly.pdbx_seq_one_letter_code
_entity_poly.pdbx_strand_id
1 'polypeptide(L)'
;MEIFKIMQEYDYEQLVFCQDKSSGLKAIIAIHDTTLGPALGGTRIYDYKTDEEAIIDALRLARGMTYKNAAAGLNLGGGKAVIIGDPKKIKSEALFRAFGRFVEGLNGRYITGEDMNMTQKDAAYVNCETNYIVGLETGSGNPSPMTAYGVFKGMQAAVNEVYGSDDLEGKTVAIQGLGAVGRILAELLYEAGAKLIVTSRDQAKVAKAVAELGATAVEPDEIYGVECDVFSPCAIGAIINDKTIEQLKCKIIAGPANNQLAQPRHGDVLHEKGILYVPDYVINSGGVINIIDDISGREYSKENAMKNTAKIYDACKKVFEIAKRHGIPTYRAADKMVEERIASVGKIKTIYNRK
;
A
#
# COMPACT_ATOMS: atom_id res chain seq x y z
N MET A 1 2.22 12.39 25.29
CA MET A 1 2.41 11.02 24.73
C MET A 1 3.66 10.36 25.30
N GLU A 2 3.58 9.07 25.65
CA GLU A 2 4.74 8.27 26.10
C GLU A 2 5.35 7.54 24.89
N ILE A 3 6.24 8.22 24.15
CA ILE A 3 6.80 7.73 22.87
C ILE A 3 7.48 6.37 23.05
N PHE A 4 8.35 6.21 24.04
CA PHE A 4 9.05 4.94 24.27
C PHE A 4 8.13 3.77 24.57
N LYS A 5 6.97 4.01 25.19
CA LYS A 5 5.98 2.97 25.43
C LYS A 5 5.39 2.45 24.13
N ILE A 6 5.05 3.35 23.20
CA ILE A 6 4.55 2.98 21.86
C ILE A 6 5.64 2.25 21.06
N MET A 7 6.87 2.78 21.10
CA MET A 7 7.98 2.14 20.40
C MET A 7 8.24 0.72 20.93
N GLN A 8 8.20 0.53 22.25
CA GLN A 8 8.40 -0.77 22.89
C GLN A 8 7.23 -1.74 22.62
N GLU A 9 5.99 -1.24 22.57
CA GLU A 9 4.80 -2.07 22.32
C GLU A 9 4.82 -2.72 20.94
N TYR A 10 5.36 -2.00 19.92
CA TYR A 10 5.36 -2.43 18.52
C TYR A 10 6.78 -2.64 17.96
N ASP A 11 7.80 -2.64 18.82
CA ASP A 11 9.20 -2.93 18.51
C ASP A 11 9.82 -2.01 17.43
N TYR A 12 9.58 -0.67 17.53
CA TYR A 12 10.18 0.29 16.62
C TYR A 12 11.67 0.50 16.91
N GLU A 13 12.50 0.53 15.87
CA GLU A 13 13.95 0.72 16.01
C GLU A 13 14.33 2.19 16.25
N GLN A 14 13.73 3.13 15.51
CA GLN A 14 14.18 4.52 15.55
C GLN A 14 13.10 5.52 15.16
N LEU A 15 13.13 6.67 15.84
CA LEU A 15 12.34 7.84 15.49
C LEU A 15 13.29 9.06 15.41
N VAL A 16 13.31 9.74 14.27
CA VAL A 16 14.21 10.86 13.99
C VAL A 16 13.42 12.13 13.78
N PHE A 17 13.70 13.15 14.56
CA PHE A 17 13.13 14.48 14.40
C PHE A 17 14.07 15.34 13.56
N CYS A 18 13.58 15.86 12.45
CA CYS A 18 14.32 16.65 11.49
C CYS A 18 13.80 18.09 11.51
N GLN A 19 14.69 19.05 11.79
CA GLN A 19 14.30 20.45 11.82
C GLN A 19 15.40 21.30 11.18
N ASP A 20 15.01 22.17 10.25
CA ASP A 20 15.86 23.24 9.72
C ASP A 20 15.11 24.56 9.68
N LYS A 21 15.59 25.54 10.45
CA LYS A 21 14.95 26.85 10.59
C LYS A 21 14.98 27.65 9.29
N SER A 22 16.03 27.50 8.50
CA SER A 22 16.25 28.30 7.30
C SER A 22 15.31 27.95 6.17
N SER A 23 15.00 26.66 6.01
CA SER A 23 14.05 26.15 5.02
C SER A 23 12.62 26.02 5.54
N GLY A 24 12.43 26.14 6.87
CA GLY A 24 11.16 25.89 7.54
C GLY A 24 10.81 24.41 7.71
N LEU A 25 11.75 23.50 7.45
CA LEU A 25 11.53 22.07 7.58
C LEU A 25 11.20 21.67 9.01
N LYS A 26 10.12 20.92 9.17
CA LYS A 26 9.78 20.09 10.33
C LYS A 26 9.35 18.73 9.82
N ALA A 27 10.11 17.69 10.11
CA ALA A 27 9.80 16.36 9.65
C ALA A 27 10.13 15.31 10.71
N ILE A 28 9.48 14.17 10.59
CA ILE A 28 9.71 12.99 11.44
C ILE A 28 9.93 11.79 10.52
N ILE A 29 11.02 11.04 10.75
CA ILE A 29 11.29 9.78 10.08
C ILE A 29 11.17 8.68 11.11
N ALA A 30 10.25 7.73 10.89
CA ALA A 30 10.08 6.54 11.69
C ALA A 30 10.67 5.33 10.96
N ILE A 31 11.53 4.58 11.62
CA ILE A 31 12.05 3.29 11.18
C ILE A 31 11.44 2.25 12.12
N HIS A 32 10.65 1.32 11.54
CA HIS A 32 9.99 0.28 12.33
C HIS A 32 10.88 -0.93 12.50
N ASP A 33 11.31 -1.56 11.42
CA ASP A 33 12.07 -2.81 11.43
C ASP A 33 12.99 -2.88 10.20
N THR A 34 14.26 -3.21 10.42
CA THR A 34 15.28 -3.39 9.36
C THR A 34 15.80 -4.82 9.27
N THR A 35 15.15 -5.78 9.92
CA THR A 35 15.57 -7.20 9.94
C THR A 35 15.70 -7.78 8.53
N LEU A 36 14.77 -7.44 7.63
CA LEU A 36 14.80 -7.90 6.23
C LEU A 36 15.71 -7.06 5.33
N GLY A 37 16.09 -5.86 5.72
CA GLY A 37 16.90 -4.93 4.95
C GLY A 37 16.56 -3.46 5.24
N PRO A 38 17.06 -2.51 4.45
CA PRO A 38 16.80 -1.09 4.64
C PRO A 38 15.31 -0.77 4.76
N ALA A 39 14.96 0.16 5.65
CA ALA A 39 13.59 0.59 5.83
C ALA A 39 13.13 1.40 4.61
N LEU A 40 12.09 0.95 3.90
CA LEU A 40 11.50 1.63 2.76
C LEU A 40 10.16 2.23 3.12
N GLY A 41 9.91 3.48 2.69
CA GLY A 41 8.59 4.09 2.70
C GLY A 41 8.60 5.56 2.32
N GLY A 42 7.59 6.00 1.59
CA GLY A 42 7.49 7.34 1.03
C GLY A 42 7.29 8.44 2.07
N THR A 43 7.54 9.68 1.64
CA THR A 43 7.38 10.89 2.45
C THR A 43 6.02 11.52 2.21
N ARG A 44 5.25 11.72 3.28
CA ARG A 44 3.95 12.39 3.28
C ARG A 44 4.10 13.83 3.75
N ILE A 45 3.37 14.75 3.13
CA ILE A 45 3.26 16.14 3.60
C ILE A 45 1.81 16.36 4.05
N TYR A 46 1.63 16.76 5.30
CA TYR A 46 0.30 16.97 5.84
C TYR A 46 0.28 18.07 6.92
N ASP A 47 -0.83 18.79 7.00
CA ASP A 47 -1.05 19.86 7.99
C ASP A 47 -1.58 19.26 9.29
N TYR A 48 -0.69 18.59 10.03
CA TYR A 48 -1.00 18.01 11.34
C TYR A 48 -1.27 19.12 12.36
N LYS A 49 -2.29 18.93 13.19
CA LYS A 49 -2.65 19.90 14.22
C LYS A 49 -1.68 19.89 15.39
N THR A 50 -1.05 18.75 15.64
CA THR A 50 -0.09 18.57 16.74
C THR A 50 1.08 17.69 16.29
N ASP A 51 2.24 17.86 16.93
CA ASP A 51 3.39 16.97 16.71
C ASP A 51 3.06 15.53 17.08
N GLU A 52 2.17 15.31 18.06
CA GLU A 52 1.69 13.99 18.47
C GLU A 52 0.95 13.27 17.35
N GLU A 53 0.06 13.96 16.64
CA GLU A 53 -0.62 13.39 15.46
C GLU A 53 0.38 12.97 14.37
N ALA A 54 1.40 13.81 14.12
CA ALA A 54 2.44 13.52 13.14
C ALA A 54 3.29 12.30 13.53
N ILE A 55 3.66 12.20 14.82
CA ILE A 55 4.41 11.05 15.34
C ILE A 55 3.60 9.75 15.18
N ILE A 56 2.34 9.76 15.61
CA ILE A 56 1.47 8.57 15.53
C ILE A 56 1.30 8.14 14.07
N ASP A 57 1.10 9.08 13.14
CA ASP A 57 0.94 8.76 11.72
C ASP A 57 2.23 8.18 11.13
N ALA A 58 3.40 8.78 11.42
CA ALA A 58 4.70 8.28 10.98
C ALA A 58 4.95 6.84 11.47
N LEU A 59 4.73 6.58 12.76
CA LEU A 59 4.89 5.26 13.37
C LEU A 59 3.95 4.25 12.70
N ARG A 60 2.64 4.51 12.69
CA ARG A 60 1.65 3.60 12.10
C ARG A 60 1.96 3.25 10.64
N LEU A 61 2.36 4.25 9.85
CA LEU A 61 2.68 4.05 8.45
C LEU A 61 4.00 3.29 8.25
N ALA A 62 5.02 3.54 9.09
CA ALA A 62 6.28 2.80 9.05
C ALA A 62 6.07 1.30 9.31
N ARG A 63 5.26 0.95 10.33
CA ARG A 63 4.86 -0.44 10.60
C ARG A 63 4.11 -1.04 9.41
N GLY A 64 3.16 -0.32 8.84
CA GLY A 64 2.45 -0.76 7.64
C GLY A 64 3.38 -1.06 6.46
N MET A 65 4.44 -0.27 6.29
CA MET A 65 5.46 -0.52 5.24
C MET A 65 6.27 -1.78 5.50
N THR A 66 6.65 -2.09 6.76
CA THR A 66 7.30 -3.37 7.09
C THR A 66 6.45 -4.55 6.66
N TYR A 67 5.18 -4.55 7.03
CA TYR A 67 4.24 -5.62 6.67
C TYR A 67 4.05 -5.73 5.16
N LYS A 68 3.90 -4.61 4.48
CA LYS A 68 3.74 -4.56 3.03
C LYS A 68 4.96 -5.09 2.28
N ASN A 69 6.16 -4.64 2.65
CA ASN A 69 7.41 -5.06 2.02
C ASN A 69 7.67 -6.56 2.27
N ALA A 70 7.44 -7.02 3.49
CA ALA A 70 7.59 -8.43 3.83
C ALA A 70 6.57 -9.32 3.11
N ALA A 71 5.28 -8.91 3.03
CA ALA A 71 4.24 -9.64 2.30
C ALA A 71 4.52 -9.72 0.79
N ALA A 72 5.10 -8.65 0.22
CA ALA A 72 5.55 -8.61 -1.18
C ALA A 72 6.77 -9.50 -1.46
N GLY A 73 7.32 -10.18 -0.46
CA GLY A 73 8.52 -11.01 -0.62
C GLY A 73 9.83 -10.22 -0.72
N LEU A 74 9.82 -8.92 -0.43
CA LEU A 74 10.98 -8.05 -0.57
C LEU A 74 11.94 -8.18 0.63
N ASN A 75 13.23 -8.01 0.38
CA ASN A 75 14.26 -7.94 1.41
C ASN A 75 14.45 -6.49 1.86
N LEU A 76 13.37 -5.91 2.37
CA LEU A 76 13.28 -4.53 2.83
C LEU A 76 12.51 -4.47 4.13
N GLY A 77 12.96 -3.60 5.01
CA GLY A 77 12.25 -3.20 6.21
C GLY A 77 11.20 -2.15 5.92
N GLY A 78 10.66 -1.54 6.97
CA GLY A 78 9.63 -0.51 6.85
C GLY A 78 9.99 0.77 7.57
N GLY A 79 9.86 1.87 6.84
CA GLY A 79 9.99 3.21 7.36
C GLY A 79 8.93 4.14 6.79
N LYS A 80 8.84 5.33 7.34
CA LYS A 80 7.95 6.39 6.86
C LYS A 80 8.48 7.75 7.28
N ALA A 81 8.36 8.73 6.40
CA ALA A 81 8.56 10.11 6.79
C ALA A 81 7.27 10.92 6.67
N VAL A 82 7.11 11.89 7.57
CA VAL A 82 6.08 12.93 7.49
C VAL A 82 6.74 14.29 7.58
N ILE A 83 6.34 15.21 6.70
CA ILE A 83 6.71 16.63 6.76
C ILE A 83 5.47 17.39 7.24
N ILE A 84 5.62 18.20 8.29
CA ILE A 84 4.54 18.87 8.97
C ILE A 84 4.32 20.24 8.36
N GLY A 85 3.12 20.51 7.85
CA GLY A 85 2.64 21.79 7.37
C GLY A 85 1.70 21.71 6.18
N ASP A 86 1.09 22.86 5.85
CA ASP A 86 0.18 22.97 4.71
C ASP A 86 0.94 22.79 3.39
N PRO A 87 0.68 21.71 2.62
CA PRO A 87 1.41 21.40 1.39
C PRO A 87 1.29 22.47 0.32
N LYS A 88 0.31 23.37 0.42
CA LYS A 88 0.14 24.49 -0.51
C LYS A 88 1.02 25.69 -0.17
N LYS A 89 1.57 25.74 1.05
CA LYS A 89 2.32 26.90 1.56
C LYS A 89 3.79 26.63 1.78
N ILE A 90 4.13 25.41 2.26
CA ILE A 90 5.50 25.14 2.75
C ILE A 90 6.48 24.65 1.69
N LYS A 91 5.98 24.14 0.55
CA LYS A 91 6.82 23.53 -0.47
C LYS A 91 7.82 24.50 -1.07
N SER A 92 9.09 24.16 -1.01
CA SER A 92 10.19 24.88 -1.65
C SER A 92 11.35 23.94 -1.95
N GLU A 93 12.21 24.29 -2.88
CA GLU A 93 13.45 23.56 -3.15
C GLU A 93 14.28 23.42 -1.85
N ALA A 94 14.44 24.54 -1.10
CA ALA A 94 15.21 24.54 0.13
C ALA A 94 14.68 23.54 1.17
N LEU A 95 13.35 23.42 1.33
CA LEU A 95 12.71 22.48 2.24
C LEU A 95 13.03 21.03 1.86
N PHE A 96 12.87 20.67 0.58
CA PHE A 96 13.10 19.31 0.13
C PHE A 96 14.57 18.92 0.12
N ARG A 97 15.47 19.85 -0.22
CA ARG A 97 16.91 19.63 -0.10
C ARG A 97 17.35 19.47 1.35
N ALA A 98 16.82 20.29 2.28
CA ALA A 98 17.07 20.10 3.70
C ALA A 98 16.58 18.71 4.18
N PHE A 99 15.41 18.27 3.76
CA PHE A 99 14.92 16.91 4.05
C PHE A 99 15.84 15.84 3.46
N GLY A 100 16.29 15.99 2.22
CA GLY A 100 17.24 15.08 1.57
C GLY A 100 18.53 14.86 2.37
N ARG A 101 19.09 15.92 2.97
CA ARG A 101 20.27 15.84 3.84
C ARG A 101 20.02 15.01 5.11
N PHE A 102 18.83 15.09 5.70
CA PHE A 102 18.47 14.23 6.83
C PHE A 102 18.33 12.76 6.42
N VAL A 103 17.78 12.50 5.23
CA VAL A 103 17.72 11.13 4.67
C VAL A 103 19.12 10.59 4.42
N GLU A 104 20.01 11.37 3.79
CA GLU A 104 21.42 11.01 3.55
C GLU A 104 22.15 10.69 4.85
N GLY A 105 21.90 11.48 5.90
CA GLY A 105 22.48 11.26 7.24
C GLY A 105 22.13 9.93 7.89
N LEU A 106 21.09 9.22 7.41
CA LEU A 106 20.74 7.88 7.85
C LEU A 106 21.52 6.77 7.11
N ASN A 107 22.37 7.16 6.16
CA ASN A 107 23.34 6.29 5.49
C ASN A 107 22.72 5.00 4.94
N GLY A 108 21.57 5.13 4.26
CA GLY A 108 20.87 4.01 3.62
C GLY A 108 20.01 3.16 4.55
N ARG A 109 19.95 3.44 5.83
CA ARG A 109 19.00 2.76 6.73
C ARG A 109 17.54 3.06 6.38
N TYR A 110 17.27 4.23 5.80
CA TYR A 110 15.95 4.64 5.32
C TYR A 110 16.04 5.06 3.86
N ILE A 111 15.16 4.52 3.06
CA ILE A 111 14.96 4.87 1.65
C ILE A 111 13.58 5.49 1.52
N THR A 112 13.53 6.70 0.97
CA THR A 112 12.28 7.44 0.78
C THR A 112 11.74 7.32 -0.63
N GLY A 113 10.57 7.90 -0.89
CA GLY A 113 9.91 8.03 -2.18
C GLY A 113 8.73 8.98 -2.06
N GLU A 114 7.93 9.09 -3.09
CA GLU A 114 6.70 9.87 -3.05
C GLU A 114 5.63 9.21 -2.17
N ASP A 115 4.83 10.05 -1.53
CA ASP A 115 3.55 9.71 -0.92
C ASP A 115 2.62 10.95 -1.00
N MET A 116 1.58 10.99 -0.20
CA MET A 116 0.56 12.03 -0.19
C MET A 116 1.18 13.45 -0.22
N ASN A 117 0.73 14.26 -1.16
CA ASN A 117 1.13 15.66 -1.37
C ASN A 117 2.61 15.89 -1.74
N MET A 118 3.38 14.87 -2.04
CA MET A 118 4.70 14.98 -2.64
C MET A 118 4.61 14.72 -4.15
N THR A 119 5.30 15.50 -4.95
CA THR A 119 5.31 15.39 -6.43
C THR A 119 6.68 14.93 -6.94
N GLN A 120 6.75 14.50 -8.20
CA GLN A 120 8.02 14.15 -8.85
C GLN A 120 9.05 15.32 -8.79
N LYS A 121 8.58 16.55 -8.93
CA LYS A 121 9.44 17.72 -8.78
C LYS A 121 10.02 17.84 -7.36
N ASP A 122 9.19 17.57 -6.35
CA ASP A 122 9.62 17.59 -4.94
C ASP A 122 10.65 16.47 -4.69
N ALA A 123 10.40 15.28 -5.25
CA ALA A 123 11.31 14.14 -5.17
C ALA A 123 12.66 14.43 -5.86
N ALA A 124 12.65 15.12 -6.99
CA ALA A 124 13.87 15.54 -7.68
C ALA A 124 14.73 16.47 -6.81
N TYR A 125 14.12 17.38 -6.04
CA TYR A 125 14.87 18.21 -5.09
C TYR A 125 15.49 17.40 -3.94
N VAL A 126 14.79 16.39 -3.43
CA VAL A 126 15.36 15.46 -2.43
C VAL A 126 16.55 14.71 -3.03
N ASN A 127 16.42 14.25 -4.28
CA ASN A 127 17.49 13.54 -4.98
C ASN A 127 18.77 14.37 -5.22
N CYS A 128 18.69 15.70 -5.18
CA CYS A 128 19.88 16.54 -5.25
C CYS A 128 20.83 16.34 -4.04
N GLU A 129 20.33 15.82 -2.91
CA GLU A 129 21.08 15.70 -1.67
C GLU A 129 21.27 14.24 -1.21
N THR A 130 20.57 13.27 -1.81
CA THR A 130 20.65 11.86 -1.43
C THR A 130 20.29 10.93 -2.58
N ASN A 131 20.96 9.78 -2.63
CA ASN A 131 20.59 8.67 -3.53
C ASN A 131 19.57 7.70 -2.90
N TYR A 132 19.21 7.89 -1.63
CA TYR A 132 18.26 7.04 -0.91
C TYR A 132 16.81 7.50 -1.13
N ILE A 133 16.45 7.74 -2.40
CA ILE A 133 15.11 8.04 -2.87
C ILE A 133 14.80 7.23 -4.13
N VAL A 134 13.56 6.76 -4.26
CA VAL A 134 13.11 5.88 -5.35
C VAL A 134 11.81 6.38 -5.97
N GLY A 135 11.43 5.80 -7.10
CA GLY A 135 10.20 6.17 -7.81
C GLY A 135 10.33 7.48 -8.60
N LEU A 136 11.54 7.88 -8.98
CA LEU A 136 11.77 9.05 -9.83
C LEU A 136 11.33 8.77 -11.28
N GLU A 137 10.96 9.81 -12.03
CA GLU A 137 10.58 9.69 -13.45
C GLU A 137 11.65 9.05 -14.31
N THR A 138 12.91 9.23 -13.94
CA THR A 138 14.08 8.63 -14.62
C THR A 138 14.27 7.15 -14.33
N GLY A 139 13.52 6.58 -13.38
CA GLY A 139 13.55 5.18 -12.98
C GLY A 139 12.21 4.49 -13.22
N SER A 140 11.66 3.88 -12.17
CA SER A 140 10.41 3.11 -12.21
C SER A 140 9.14 3.95 -12.44
N GLY A 141 9.19 5.25 -12.15
CA GLY A 141 8.10 6.20 -12.42
C GLY A 141 6.80 5.88 -11.69
N ASN A 142 5.67 6.06 -12.40
CA ASN A 142 4.33 5.91 -11.83
C ASN A 142 4.02 4.47 -11.38
N PRO A 143 3.75 4.21 -10.09
CA PRO A 143 3.49 2.88 -9.56
C PRO A 143 2.07 2.34 -9.85
N SER A 144 1.15 3.20 -10.35
CA SER A 144 -0.26 2.82 -10.50
C SER A 144 -0.50 1.63 -11.43
N PRO A 145 0.18 1.47 -12.58
CA PRO A 145 0.00 0.30 -13.43
C PRO A 145 0.36 -1.02 -12.76
N MET A 146 1.50 -1.05 -12.04
CA MET A 146 1.91 -2.26 -11.33
C MET A 146 1.03 -2.54 -10.12
N THR A 147 0.54 -1.50 -9.43
CA THR A 147 -0.45 -1.67 -8.35
C THR A 147 -1.75 -2.28 -8.89
N ALA A 148 -2.29 -1.76 -9.99
CA ALA A 148 -3.50 -2.29 -10.61
C ALA A 148 -3.31 -3.75 -11.08
N TYR A 149 -2.18 -4.05 -11.71
CA TYR A 149 -1.85 -5.41 -12.14
C TYR A 149 -1.70 -6.38 -10.95
N GLY A 150 -1.10 -5.94 -9.85
CA GLY A 150 -1.01 -6.72 -8.61
C GLY A 150 -2.39 -7.03 -8.01
N VAL A 151 -3.28 -6.03 -7.98
CA VAL A 151 -4.67 -6.21 -7.53
C VAL A 151 -5.42 -7.18 -8.44
N PHE A 152 -5.26 -7.07 -9.74
CA PHE A 152 -5.84 -8.01 -10.70
C PHE A 152 -5.37 -9.44 -10.41
N LYS A 153 -4.08 -9.68 -10.20
CA LYS A 153 -3.53 -11.00 -9.83
C LYS A 153 -4.04 -11.53 -8.49
N GLY A 154 -4.12 -10.67 -7.48
CA GLY A 154 -4.68 -11.05 -6.18
C GLY A 154 -6.19 -11.33 -6.25
N MET A 155 -6.92 -10.63 -7.12
CA MET A 155 -8.33 -10.90 -7.39
C MET A 155 -8.52 -12.26 -8.08
N GLN A 156 -7.68 -12.61 -9.06
CA GLN A 156 -7.66 -13.95 -9.67
C GLN A 156 -7.43 -15.04 -8.60
N ALA A 157 -6.49 -14.85 -7.67
CA ALA A 157 -6.26 -15.78 -6.57
C ALA A 157 -7.49 -15.93 -5.66
N ALA A 158 -8.18 -14.83 -5.38
CA ALA A 158 -9.39 -14.85 -4.54
C ALA A 158 -10.58 -15.51 -5.25
N VAL A 159 -10.75 -15.26 -6.55
CA VAL A 159 -11.79 -15.91 -7.37
C VAL A 159 -11.51 -17.41 -7.46
N ASN A 160 -10.25 -17.82 -7.64
CA ASN A 160 -9.86 -19.22 -7.58
C ASN A 160 -10.18 -19.87 -6.22
N GLU A 161 -9.98 -19.13 -5.13
CA GLU A 161 -10.24 -19.60 -3.77
C GLU A 161 -11.72 -19.87 -3.51
N VAL A 162 -12.60 -19.01 -4.03
CA VAL A 162 -14.05 -19.07 -3.79
C VAL A 162 -14.78 -19.94 -4.83
N TYR A 163 -14.33 -19.90 -6.08
CA TYR A 163 -15.05 -20.51 -7.20
C TYR A 163 -14.30 -21.67 -7.88
N GLY A 164 -13.05 -21.94 -7.50
CA GLY A 164 -12.25 -23.05 -8.05
C GLY A 164 -11.61 -22.77 -9.42
N SER A 165 -11.75 -21.56 -9.96
CA SER A 165 -11.11 -21.11 -11.21
C SER A 165 -10.68 -19.67 -11.03
N ASP A 166 -9.54 -19.28 -11.59
CA ASP A 166 -9.03 -17.91 -11.58
C ASP A 166 -9.57 -17.06 -12.73
N ASP A 167 -10.52 -17.59 -13.49
CA ASP A 167 -11.17 -16.93 -14.59
C ASP A 167 -12.16 -15.86 -14.09
N LEU A 168 -12.00 -14.64 -14.61
CA LEU A 168 -12.84 -13.50 -14.31
C LEU A 168 -13.96 -13.29 -15.33
N GLU A 169 -14.01 -14.09 -16.41
CA GLU A 169 -15.06 -13.99 -17.41
C GLU A 169 -16.45 -14.16 -16.77
N GLY A 170 -17.34 -13.22 -17.05
CA GLY A 170 -18.70 -13.20 -16.54
C GLY A 170 -18.85 -12.84 -15.05
N LYS A 171 -17.78 -12.71 -14.28
CA LYS A 171 -17.82 -12.26 -12.88
C LYS A 171 -18.24 -10.81 -12.80
N THR A 172 -19.06 -10.47 -11.82
CA THR A 172 -19.47 -9.09 -11.56
C THR A 172 -18.56 -8.45 -10.52
N VAL A 173 -17.88 -7.36 -10.89
CA VAL A 173 -16.94 -6.62 -10.04
C VAL A 173 -17.47 -5.21 -9.79
N ALA A 174 -17.72 -4.87 -8.52
CA ALA A 174 -18.12 -3.54 -8.09
C ALA A 174 -16.90 -2.71 -7.68
N ILE A 175 -16.58 -1.65 -8.43
CA ILE A 175 -15.38 -0.81 -8.26
C ILE A 175 -15.76 0.51 -7.62
N GLN A 176 -15.28 0.75 -6.41
CA GLN A 176 -15.47 2.01 -5.71
C GLN A 176 -14.28 2.94 -5.95
N GLY A 177 -14.42 3.84 -6.92
CA GLY A 177 -13.41 4.84 -7.23
C GLY A 177 -12.62 4.56 -8.51
N LEU A 178 -12.65 5.53 -9.42
CA LEU A 178 -11.97 5.50 -10.72
C LEU A 178 -10.77 6.47 -10.74
N GLY A 179 -9.94 6.41 -9.68
CA GLY A 179 -8.64 7.08 -9.62
C GLY A 179 -7.61 6.40 -10.54
N ALA A 180 -6.33 6.77 -10.42
CA ALA A 180 -5.28 6.25 -11.29
C ALA A 180 -5.23 4.70 -11.28
N VAL A 181 -5.28 4.07 -10.11
CA VAL A 181 -5.26 2.61 -9.99
C VAL A 181 -6.59 1.98 -10.38
N GLY A 182 -7.73 2.53 -9.88
CA GLY A 182 -9.06 1.95 -10.12
C GLY A 182 -9.45 1.97 -11.60
N ARG A 183 -9.03 2.99 -12.36
CA ARG A 183 -9.28 3.05 -13.81
C ARG A 183 -8.52 1.95 -14.55
N ILE A 184 -7.23 1.78 -14.29
CA ILE A 184 -6.41 0.75 -14.91
C ILE A 184 -6.91 -0.65 -14.53
N LEU A 185 -7.31 -0.85 -13.27
CA LEU A 185 -7.92 -2.10 -12.82
C LEU A 185 -9.21 -2.40 -13.57
N ALA A 186 -10.07 -1.39 -13.79
CA ALA A 186 -11.31 -1.55 -14.56
C ALA A 186 -11.04 -1.99 -16.01
N GLU A 187 -10.00 -1.44 -16.64
CA GLU A 187 -9.56 -1.83 -17.99
C GLU A 187 -9.10 -3.29 -18.03
N LEU A 188 -8.24 -3.70 -17.09
CA LEU A 188 -7.76 -5.10 -16.99
C LEU A 188 -8.92 -6.09 -16.76
N LEU A 189 -9.88 -5.73 -15.92
CA LEU A 189 -11.06 -6.56 -15.64
C LEU A 189 -11.99 -6.67 -16.86
N TYR A 190 -12.19 -5.57 -17.58
CA TYR A 190 -12.96 -5.56 -18.82
C TYR A 190 -12.31 -6.45 -19.89
N GLU A 191 -11.02 -6.35 -20.09
CA GLU A 191 -10.26 -7.21 -21.01
C GLU A 191 -10.34 -8.71 -20.64
N ALA A 192 -10.50 -9.00 -19.33
CA ALA A 192 -10.71 -10.35 -18.83
C ALA A 192 -12.18 -10.81 -18.86
N GLY A 193 -13.09 -10.05 -19.48
CA GLY A 193 -14.50 -10.40 -19.64
C GLY A 193 -15.38 -10.22 -18.41
N ALA A 194 -14.92 -9.50 -17.38
CA ALA A 194 -15.72 -9.20 -16.20
C ALA A 194 -16.80 -8.15 -16.49
N LYS A 195 -17.93 -8.27 -15.78
CA LYS A 195 -19.00 -7.26 -15.75
C LYS A 195 -18.68 -6.21 -14.69
N LEU A 196 -18.69 -4.94 -15.05
CA LEU A 196 -18.26 -3.85 -14.18
C LEU A 196 -19.47 -3.06 -13.65
N ILE A 197 -19.51 -2.84 -12.33
CA ILE A 197 -20.35 -1.86 -11.67
C ILE A 197 -19.41 -0.82 -11.07
N VAL A 198 -19.59 0.46 -11.37
CA VAL A 198 -18.62 1.50 -11.00
C VAL A 198 -19.27 2.68 -10.32
N THR A 199 -18.52 3.30 -9.42
CA THR A 199 -18.85 4.61 -8.86
C THR A 199 -17.60 5.46 -8.66
N SER A 200 -17.75 6.77 -8.77
CA SER A 200 -16.70 7.75 -8.44
C SER A 200 -17.34 9.12 -8.15
N ARG A 201 -16.66 9.92 -7.32
CA ARG A 201 -17.06 11.34 -7.13
C ARG A 201 -16.94 12.16 -8.42
N ASP A 202 -16.02 11.78 -9.30
CA ASP A 202 -15.79 12.40 -10.59
C ASP A 202 -16.69 11.75 -11.64
N GLN A 203 -17.80 12.40 -11.94
CA GLN A 203 -18.82 11.91 -12.88
C GLN A 203 -18.29 11.78 -14.32
N ALA A 204 -17.29 12.59 -14.71
CA ALA A 204 -16.68 12.47 -16.02
C ALA A 204 -15.93 11.13 -16.17
N LYS A 205 -15.28 10.65 -15.11
CA LYS A 205 -14.62 9.33 -15.09
C LYS A 205 -15.64 8.20 -15.13
N VAL A 206 -16.79 8.35 -14.45
CA VAL A 206 -17.89 7.38 -14.50
C VAL A 206 -18.44 7.29 -15.92
N ALA A 207 -18.80 8.42 -16.54
CA ALA A 207 -19.30 8.47 -17.92
C ALA A 207 -18.31 7.83 -18.91
N LYS A 208 -17.00 8.08 -18.74
CA LYS A 208 -15.95 7.46 -19.56
C LYS A 208 -15.91 5.94 -19.38
N ALA A 209 -16.01 5.43 -18.15
CA ALA A 209 -16.04 3.99 -17.91
C ALA A 209 -17.28 3.32 -18.49
N VAL A 210 -18.44 3.95 -18.42
CA VAL A 210 -19.67 3.46 -19.07
C VAL A 210 -19.50 3.41 -20.59
N ALA A 211 -19.01 4.48 -21.22
CA ALA A 211 -18.86 4.55 -22.67
C ALA A 211 -17.80 3.59 -23.23
N GLU A 212 -16.66 3.45 -22.56
CA GLU A 212 -15.51 2.71 -23.08
C GLU A 212 -15.47 1.24 -22.62
N LEU A 213 -16.00 0.93 -21.41
CA LEU A 213 -15.94 -0.40 -20.81
C LEU A 213 -17.32 -1.06 -20.62
N GLY A 214 -18.39 -0.42 -21.06
CA GLY A 214 -19.74 -0.94 -20.86
C GLY A 214 -20.15 -1.09 -19.39
N ALA A 215 -19.52 -0.35 -18.48
CA ALA A 215 -19.76 -0.46 -17.05
C ALA A 215 -21.16 0.07 -16.68
N THR A 216 -21.77 -0.51 -15.64
CA THR A 216 -23.00 0.02 -15.03
C THR A 216 -22.61 1.03 -13.95
N ALA A 217 -23.11 2.26 -14.05
CA ALA A 217 -22.89 3.29 -13.05
C ALA A 217 -23.90 3.17 -11.90
N VAL A 218 -23.46 3.40 -10.66
CA VAL A 218 -24.31 3.54 -9.47
C VAL A 218 -23.86 4.73 -8.63
N GLU A 219 -24.76 5.23 -7.78
CA GLU A 219 -24.42 6.30 -6.86
C GLU A 219 -23.41 5.86 -5.80
N PRO A 220 -22.59 6.78 -5.25
CA PRO A 220 -21.52 6.45 -4.32
C PRO A 220 -21.94 5.63 -3.09
N ASP A 221 -23.12 5.88 -2.56
CA ASP A 221 -23.62 5.18 -1.37
C ASP A 221 -24.33 3.85 -1.70
N GLU A 222 -24.72 3.63 -2.96
CA GLU A 222 -25.38 2.40 -3.41
C GLU A 222 -24.38 1.26 -3.66
N ILE A 223 -23.10 1.57 -3.92
CA ILE A 223 -22.08 0.59 -4.32
C ILE A 223 -21.90 -0.54 -3.31
N TYR A 224 -22.14 -0.29 -2.02
CA TYR A 224 -22.00 -1.29 -0.96
C TYR A 224 -23.09 -2.37 -1.00
N GLY A 225 -24.29 -2.00 -1.48
CA GLY A 225 -25.46 -2.88 -1.53
C GLY A 225 -25.68 -3.59 -2.86
N VAL A 226 -24.81 -3.40 -3.85
CA VAL A 226 -24.96 -4.08 -5.14
C VAL A 226 -24.60 -5.55 -5.05
N GLU A 227 -25.34 -6.40 -5.76
CA GLU A 227 -25.00 -7.81 -5.90
C GLU A 227 -23.81 -7.97 -6.83
N CYS A 228 -22.71 -8.53 -6.33
CA CYS A 228 -21.50 -8.74 -7.11
C CYS A 228 -20.70 -9.94 -6.56
N ASP A 229 -19.82 -10.50 -7.39
CA ASP A 229 -18.86 -11.50 -6.97
C ASP A 229 -17.74 -10.88 -6.13
N VAL A 230 -17.24 -9.72 -6.59
CA VAL A 230 -16.12 -9.00 -5.98
C VAL A 230 -16.47 -7.55 -5.75
N PHE A 231 -16.32 -7.07 -4.52
CA PHE A 231 -16.28 -5.64 -4.20
C PHE A 231 -14.83 -5.17 -4.17
N SER A 232 -14.50 -4.15 -4.96
CA SER A 232 -13.14 -3.61 -5.10
C SER A 232 -13.04 -2.16 -4.62
N PRO A 233 -12.59 -1.94 -3.38
CA PRO A 233 -12.31 -0.61 -2.85
C PRO A 233 -11.08 0.00 -3.53
N CYS A 234 -11.27 1.10 -4.30
CA CYS A 234 -10.20 1.78 -5.04
C CYS A 234 -10.03 3.26 -4.66
N ALA A 235 -10.78 3.77 -3.66
CA ALA A 235 -10.78 5.18 -3.32
C ALA A 235 -10.13 5.47 -1.96
N ILE A 236 -10.88 5.27 -0.88
CA ILE A 236 -10.47 5.67 0.48
C ILE A 236 -10.43 4.47 1.42
N GLY A 237 -9.68 4.64 2.53
CA GLY A 237 -9.65 3.66 3.61
C GLY A 237 -10.88 3.73 4.53
N ALA A 238 -10.93 2.81 5.51
CA ALA A 238 -11.97 2.70 6.54
C ALA A 238 -13.40 2.54 5.99
N ILE A 239 -13.51 2.04 4.75
CA ILE A 239 -14.82 1.86 4.08
C ILE A 239 -15.53 0.59 4.55
N ILE A 240 -14.80 -0.38 5.08
CA ILE A 240 -15.37 -1.54 5.75
C ILE A 240 -15.54 -1.19 7.24
N ASN A 241 -16.73 -0.79 7.59
CA ASN A 241 -17.10 -0.30 8.92
C ASN A 241 -18.50 -0.80 9.32
N ASP A 242 -18.97 -0.45 10.53
CA ASP A 242 -20.25 -0.94 11.08
C ASP A 242 -21.46 -0.67 10.17
N LYS A 243 -21.42 0.41 9.38
CA LYS A 243 -22.52 0.78 8.47
C LYS A 243 -22.49 0.01 7.15
N THR A 244 -21.30 -0.06 6.54
CA THR A 244 -21.15 -0.59 5.18
C THR A 244 -21.11 -2.11 5.17
N ILE A 245 -20.52 -2.73 6.20
CA ILE A 245 -20.39 -4.19 6.29
C ILE A 245 -21.74 -4.93 6.27
N GLU A 246 -22.79 -4.30 6.79
CA GLU A 246 -24.13 -4.89 6.79
C GLU A 246 -24.82 -4.81 5.41
N GLN A 247 -24.34 -3.96 4.53
CA GLN A 247 -24.89 -3.78 3.18
C GLN A 247 -24.24 -4.73 2.16
N LEU A 248 -23.02 -5.25 2.46
CA LEU A 248 -22.24 -6.02 1.52
C LEU A 248 -22.94 -7.30 1.08
N LYS A 249 -23.03 -7.50 -0.23
CA LYS A 249 -23.62 -8.70 -0.88
C LYS A 249 -22.61 -9.47 -1.73
N CYS A 250 -21.32 -9.11 -1.64
CA CYS A 250 -20.25 -9.78 -2.36
C CYS A 250 -19.76 -11.04 -1.64
N LYS A 251 -19.05 -11.90 -2.37
CA LYS A 251 -18.32 -13.05 -1.82
C LYS A 251 -16.86 -12.70 -1.51
N ILE A 252 -16.31 -11.71 -2.19
CA ILE A 252 -14.89 -11.33 -2.13
C ILE A 252 -14.78 -9.83 -1.98
N ILE A 253 -13.86 -9.39 -1.12
CA ILE A 253 -13.37 -8.00 -1.08
C ILE A 253 -11.91 -8.00 -1.50
N ALA A 254 -11.60 -7.37 -2.64
CA ALA A 254 -10.27 -7.30 -3.22
C ALA A 254 -10.06 -5.98 -3.95
N GLY A 255 -9.26 -5.08 -3.40
CA GLY A 255 -9.04 -3.75 -3.97
C GLY A 255 -7.76 -3.07 -3.50
N PRO A 256 -7.31 -2.03 -4.19
CA PRO A 256 -6.06 -1.33 -3.94
C PRO A 256 -6.09 -0.32 -2.77
N ALA A 257 -7.24 0.07 -2.25
CA ALA A 257 -7.30 1.07 -1.19
C ALA A 257 -6.55 0.59 0.07
N ASN A 258 -5.77 1.48 0.67
CA ASN A 258 -5.08 1.19 1.92
C ASN A 258 -6.03 1.29 3.11
N ASN A 259 -5.77 0.52 4.18
CA ASN A 259 -6.52 0.55 5.44
C ASN A 259 -8.04 0.42 5.22
N GLN A 260 -8.46 -0.58 4.44
CA GLN A 260 -9.86 -0.79 4.08
C GLN A 260 -10.74 -1.07 5.29
N LEU A 261 -10.24 -1.86 6.26
CA LEU A 261 -10.92 -2.12 7.52
C LEU A 261 -10.81 -0.89 8.44
N ALA A 262 -11.92 -0.34 8.89
CA ALA A 262 -11.94 0.76 9.84
C ALA A 262 -11.38 0.35 11.21
N GLN A 263 -11.57 -0.91 11.60
CA GLN A 263 -11.00 -1.55 12.79
C GLN A 263 -10.72 -3.03 12.49
N PRO A 264 -9.75 -3.67 13.17
CA PRO A 264 -9.44 -5.10 12.96
C PRO A 264 -10.65 -6.02 13.12
N ARG A 265 -11.57 -5.73 14.06
CA ARG A 265 -12.78 -6.51 14.29
C ARG A 265 -13.70 -6.65 13.06
N HIS A 266 -13.65 -5.69 12.13
CA HIS A 266 -14.41 -5.81 10.88
C HIS A 266 -13.89 -6.97 10.01
N GLY A 267 -12.61 -7.31 10.11
CA GLY A 267 -12.06 -8.51 9.48
C GLY A 267 -12.62 -9.80 10.11
N ASP A 268 -12.86 -9.81 11.43
CA ASP A 268 -13.50 -10.93 12.11
C ASP A 268 -14.96 -11.08 11.64
N VAL A 269 -15.71 -9.97 11.56
CA VAL A 269 -17.10 -9.96 11.06
C VAL A 269 -17.19 -10.45 9.60
N LEU A 270 -16.26 -10.03 8.72
CA LEU A 270 -16.22 -10.54 7.34
C LEU A 270 -16.01 -12.07 7.30
N HIS A 271 -15.11 -12.57 8.14
CA HIS A 271 -14.84 -14.00 8.26
C HIS A 271 -16.10 -14.76 8.71
N GLU A 272 -16.80 -14.27 9.73
CA GLU A 272 -18.06 -14.86 10.23
C GLU A 272 -19.17 -14.83 9.17
N LYS A 273 -19.24 -13.78 8.34
CA LYS A 273 -20.16 -13.67 7.20
C LYS A 273 -19.76 -14.53 6.00
N GLY A 274 -18.60 -15.20 6.03
CA GLY A 274 -18.10 -16.00 4.91
C GLY A 274 -17.69 -15.16 3.70
N ILE A 275 -17.35 -13.88 3.89
CA ILE A 275 -16.81 -12.98 2.86
C ILE A 275 -15.28 -13.07 2.88
N LEU A 276 -14.68 -13.48 1.77
CA LEU A 276 -13.23 -13.54 1.64
C LEU A 276 -12.64 -12.13 1.50
N TYR A 277 -11.97 -11.65 2.53
CA TYR A 277 -11.22 -10.39 2.48
C TYR A 277 -9.79 -10.65 2.04
N VAL A 278 -9.33 -10.00 0.97
CA VAL A 278 -7.92 -10.02 0.58
C VAL A 278 -7.22 -8.85 1.26
N PRO A 279 -6.27 -9.09 2.18
CA PRO A 279 -5.63 -8.02 2.94
C PRO A 279 -4.98 -6.99 2.03
N ASP A 280 -5.29 -5.72 2.28
CA ASP A 280 -4.97 -4.61 1.40
C ASP A 280 -3.47 -4.44 1.14
N TYR A 281 -2.64 -4.54 2.18
CA TYR A 281 -1.19 -4.38 2.05
C TYR A 281 -0.51 -5.55 1.30
N VAL A 282 -1.19 -6.71 1.17
CA VAL A 282 -0.74 -7.84 0.34
C VAL A 282 -1.08 -7.55 -1.12
N ILE A 283 -2.36 -7.31 -1.41
CA ILE A 283 -2.86 -7.21 -2.78
C ILE A 283 -2.39 -5.95 -3.50
N ASN A 284 -2.20 -4.83 -2.79
CA ASN A 284 -1.78 -3.56 -3.37
C ASN A 284 -0.26 -3.35 -3.40
N SER A 285 0.54 -4.37 -3.12
CA SER A 285 1.99 -4.29 -3.02
C SER A 285 2.72 -4.12 -4.37
N GLY A 286 2.01 -4.14 -5.50
CA GLY A 286 2.60 -3.94 -6.82
C GLY A 286 3.41 -2.66 -6.97
N GLY A 287 2.99 -1.57 -6.31
CA GLY A 287 3.72 -0.30 -6.31
C GLY A 287 5.11 -0.39 -5.67
N VAL A 288 5.26 -1.10 -4.56
CA VAL A 288 6.58 -1.29 -3.92
C VAL A 288 7.43 -2.33 -4.65
N ILE A 289 6.81 -3.26 -5.37
CA ILE A 289 7.53 -4.20 -6.24
C ILE A 289 8.10 -3.45 -7.46
N ASN A 290 7.39 -2.46 -7.98
CA ASN A 290 7.80 -1.67 -9.15
C ASN A 290 9.15 -0.96 -8.96
N ILE A 291 9.48 -0.53 -7.75
CA ILE A 291 10.69 0.25 -7.46
C ILE A 291 11.92 -0.59 -7.08
N ILE A 292 11.85 -1.92 -7.19
CA ILE A 292 12.95 -2.81 -6.76
C ILE A 292 14.23 -2.63 -7.59
N ASP A 293 14.09 -2.38 -8.89
CA ASP A 293 15.26 -2.15 -9.74
C ASP A 293 15.95 -0.83 -9.36
N ASP A 294 15.19 0.23 -9.01
CA ASP A 294 15.74 1.50 -8.50
C ASP A 294 16.59 1.27 -7.23
N ILE A 295 16.05 0.50 -6.25
CA ILE A 295 16.76 0.20 -5.00
C ILE A 295 18.02 -0.62 -5.25
N SER A 296 17.97 -1.51 -6.23
CA SER A 296 19.09 -2.40 -6.58
C SER A 296 20.14 -1.73 -7.46
N GLY A 297 19.95 -0.47 -7.86
CA GLY A 297 20.81 0.25 -8.78
C GLY A 297 20.83 -0.36 -10.21
N ARG A 298 19.79 -1.10 -10.58
CA ARG A 298 19.61 -1.69 -11.89
C ARG A 298 18.74 -0.79 -12.76
N GLU A 299 18.96 -0.87 -14.07
CA GLU A 299 18.04 -0.25 -15.02
C GLU A 299 16.64 -0.85 -14.86
N TYR A 300 15.63 0.01 -14.81
CA TYR A 300 14.24 -0.41 -14.66
C TYR A 300 13.77 -1.29 -15.82
N SER A 301 13.20 -2.43 -15.51
CA SER A 301 12.60 -3.35 -16.47
C SER A 301 11.12 -3.56 -16.13
N LYS A 302 10.24 -3.05 -17.00
CA LYS A 302 8.79 -3.28 -16.90
C LYS A 302 8.44 -4.77 -16.88
N GLU A 303 9.14 -5.59 -17.68
CA GLU A 303 8.94 -7.03 -17.73
C GLU A 303 9.26 -7.70 -16.39
N ASN A 304 10.40 -7.34 -15.79
CA ASN A 304 10.77 -7.81 -14.45
C ASN A 304 9.76 -7.36 -13.38
N ALA A 305 9.33 -6.10 -13.43
CA ALA A 305 8.33 -5.57 -12.53
C ALA A 305 7.01 -6.35 -12.65
N MET A 306 6.53 -6.62 -13.86
CA MET A 306 5.32 -7.42 -14.10
C MET A 306 5.49 -8.86 -13.60
N LYS A 307 6.60 -9.53 -13.90
CA LYS A 307 6.90 -10.89 -13.46
C LYS A 307 6.92 -11.00 -11.93
N ASN A 308 7.54 -10.02 -11.26
CA ASN A 308 7.59 -9.99 -9.80
C ASN A 308 6.22 -9.64 -9.19
N THR A 309 5.48 -8.72 -9.80
CA THR A 309 4.14 -8.33 -9.35
C THR A 309 3.14 -9.49 -9.49
N ALA A 310 3.27 -10.34 -10.50
CA ALA A 310 2.43 -11.51 -10.67
C ALA A 310 2.50 -12.48 -9.47
N LYS A 311 3.60 -12.49 -8.69
CA LYS A 311 3.75 -13.30 -7.48
C LYS A 311 2.79 -12.90 -6.33
N ILE A 312 2.09 -11.77 -6.47
CA ILE A 312 1.01 -11.39 -5.54
C ILE A 312 -0.09 -12.46 -5.54
N TYR A 313 -0.33 -13.13 -6.66
CA TYR A 313 -1.21 -14.29 -6.73
C TYR A 313 -0.82 -15.35 -5.69
N ASP A 314 0.45 -15.78 -5.70
CA ASP A 314 0.96 -16.81 -4.79
C ASP A 314 0.97 -16.32 -3.32
N ALA A 315 1.27 -15.05 -3.10
CA ALA A 315 1.21 -14.45 -1.76
C ALA A 315 -0.21 -14.47 -1.20
N CYS A 316 -1.23 -14.13 -2.00
CA CYS A 316 -2.63 -14.23 -1.60
C CYS A 316 -3.04 -15.68 -1.32
N LYS A 317 -2.68 -16.64 -2.18
CA LYS A 317 -2.95 -18.07 -1.96
C LYS A 317 -2.34 -18.56 -0.64
N LYS A 318 -1.12 -18.17 -0.33
CA LYS A 318 -0.46 -18.49 0.93
C LYS A 318 -1.22 -17.93 2.14
N VAL A 319 -1.71 -16.71 2.06
CA VAL A 319 -2.56 -16.12 3.12
C VAL A 319 -3.83 -16.93 3.31
N PHE A 320 -4.51 -17.32 2.24
CA PHE A 320 -5.74 -18.14 2.31
C PHE A 320 -5.46 -19.52 2.90
N GLU A 321 -4.35 -20.15 2.52
CA GLU A 321 -3.91 -21.43 3.08
C GLU A 321 -3.67 -21.35 4.60
N ILE A 322 -2.95 -20.31 5.06
CA ILE A 322 -2.71 -20.07 6.48
C ILE A 322 -4.03 -19.82 7.22
N ALA A 323 -4.92 -19.00 6.66
CA ALA A 323 -6.23 -18.73 7.23
C ALA A 323 -7.05 -20.03 7.43
N LYS A 324 -7.13 -20.90 6.41
CA LYS A 324 -7.80 -22.18 6.49
C LYS A 324 -7.16 -23.12 7.51
N ARG A 325 -5.82 -23.26 7.45
CA ARG A 325 -5.06 -24.16 8.35
C ARG A 325 -5.27 -23.84 9.82
N HIS A 326 -5.39 -22.55 10.14
CA HIS A 326 -5.50 -22.09 11.53
C HIS A 326 -6.92 -21.69 11.95
N GLY A 327 -7.89 -21.69 11.03
CA GLY A 327 -9.26 -21.25 11.30
C GLY A 327 -9.34 -19.78 11.71
N ILE A 328 -8.53 -18.90 11.10
CA ILE A 328 -8.44 -17.48 11.43
C ILE A 328 -8.80 -16.60 10.23
N PRO A 329 -9.24 -15.34 10.46
CA PRO A 329 -9.47 -14.37 9.40
C PRO A 329 -8.21 -14.12 8.56
N THR A 330 -8.39 -13.81 7.29
CA THR A 330 -7.28 -13.60 6.33
C THR A 330 -6.33 -12.47 6.72
N TYR A 331 -6.83 -11.39 7.36
CA TYR A 331 -5.97 -10.31 7.81
C TYR A 331 -4.98 -10.78 8.90
N ARG A 332 -5.43 -11.63 9.84
CA ARG A 332 -4.54 -12.24 10.85
C ARG A 332 -3.59 -13.25 10.22
N ALA A 333 -4.04 -13.97 9.21
CA ALA A 333 -3.20 -14.91 8.47
C ALA A 333 -2.08 -14.19 7.70
N ALA A 334 -2.37 -13.01 7.15
CA ALA A 334 -1.37 -12.18 6.50
C ALA A 334 -0.35 -11.61 7.50
N ASP A 335 -0.80 -11.12 8.66
CA ASP A 335 0.11 -10.68 9.73
C ASP A 335 1.02 -11.83 10.18
N LYS A 336 0.46 -13.01 10.43
CA LYS A 336 1.21 -14.21 10.78
C LYS A 336 2.25 -14.60 9.73
N MET A 337 1.90 -14.56 8.44
CA MET A 337 2.82 -14.83 7.33
C MET A 337 4.03 -13.88 7.35
N VAL A 338 3.78 -12.60 7.60
CA VAL A 338 4.82 -11.56 7.68
C VAL A 338 5.71 -11.77 8.89
N GLU A 339 5.12 -11.94 10.08
CA GLU A 339 5.83 -12.14 11.34
C GLU A 339 6.71 -13.40 11.32
N GLU A 340 6.21 -14.51 10.76
CA GLU A 340 6.99 -15.74 10.57
C GLU A 340 8.19 -15.51 9.64
N ARG A 341 8.03 -14.73 8.57
CA ARG A 341 9.13 -14.39 7.66
C ARG A 341 10.19 -13.53 8.37
N ILE A 342 9.79 -12.47 9.06
CA ILE A 342 10.70 -11.59 9.79
C ILE A 342 11.45 -12.39 10.86
N ALA A 343 10.72 -13.17 11.66
CA ALA A 343 11.32 -13.99 12.72
C ALA A 343 12.28 -15.05 12.18
N SER A 344 12.02 -15.63 11.00
CA SER A 344 12.91 -16.63 10.39
C SER A 344 14.26 -16.02 10.00
N VAL A 345 14.24 -14.78 9.44
CA VAL A 345 15.46 -14.05 9.08
C VAL A 345 16.18 -13.54 10.32
N GLY A 346 15.48 -13.00 11.31
CA GLY A 346 16.05 -12.51 12.57
C GLY A 346 16.75 -13.58 13.40
N LYS A 347 16.45 -14.87 13.18
CA LYS A 347 17.14 -16.00 13.81
C LYS A 347 18.49 -16.35 13.16
N ILE A 348 18.79 -15.81 12.00
CA ILE A 348 20.05 -16.06 11.31
C ILE A 348 21.17 -15.43 12.13
N LYS A 349 22.14 -16.24 12.58
CA LYS A 349 23.31 -15.73 13.29
C LYS A 349 24.08 -14.79 12.38
N THR A 350 24.30 -13.58 12.85
CA THR A 350 25.09 -12.58 12.12
C THR A 350 26.55 -13.08 12.07
N ILE A 351 26.97 -13.54 10.90
CA ILE A 351 28.40 -13.72 10.61
C ILE A 351 28.90 -12.34 10.19
N TYR A 352 29.99 -11.87 10.80
CA TYR A 352 30.59 -10.58 10.47
C TYR A 352 30.86 -10.50 8.96
N ASN A 353 30.13 -9.63 8.29
CA ASN A 353 30.31 -9.35 6.87
C ASN A 353 30.76 -7.90 6.74
N ARG A 354 32.05 -7.68 6.51
CA ARG A 354 32.60 -6.38 6.20
C ARG A 354 32.26 -6.09 4.72
N LYS A 355 31.23 -5.29 4.47
CA LYS A 355 31.03 -4.70 3.15
C LYS A 355 31.89 -3.47 3.00
#